data_e86b4e9d50f2c4df550ad0725ee90b74
#
_entry.id   e86b4e9d50f2c4df550ad0725ee90b74
#
_cell.length_a   1.000
_cell.length_b   1.000
_cell.length_c   1.000
_cell.angle_alpha   90.00
_cell.angle_beta   90.00
_cell.angle_gamma   90.00
#
_symmetry.space_group_name_H-M   'P 1'
#
loop_
_entity.id
_entity.type
_entity.pdbx_description
1 polymer ?
#
loop_
_entity_poly.entity_id
_entity_poly.type
_entity_poly.pdbx_seq_one_letter_code
_entity_poly.pdbx_strand_id
1 'polypeptide(L)'
;CVSLYLLLGWLPVSLVQADITDGNAEHLKREHSLIKPYQGVGTSSTPLWDFGGSTLLTSQYVRLTPDERSKQGSIWNRVPCFLKDWELHVQFKIHGSGRKNLHGDGIGIWYTKEKLQPGSVFGSQDHFVGLGIFVDTFRNDLQGMDRSFPYISAMVNNGSLVYDHGKDGRPTELGGCSAEVRNQDHDTYLAVRYSKGRLTVMIDVEDRNEWKECFDVAGVRLPTGYLFGASAATGDLADNHDILSMKVYQLMVDHTPEEDSMDWTKIEPSVSLLKSPKDNIDDPTGNFRSTPLTGWKVFLLLLCALLGIIVCAVVGAVVFQKRQERNKRFY
;
A
#
# COMPACT_ATOMS: atom_id res chain seq x y z
N CYS A 1 -39.67 -40.43 -8.71
CA CYS A 1 -39.24 -39.21 -7.99
C CYS A 1 -37.99 -39.56 -7.21
N VAL A 2 -36.82 -39.24 -7.74
CA VAL A 2 -35.55 -39.33 -7.02
C VAL A 2 -34.96 -37.93 -6.95
N SER A 3 -34.95 -37.41 -5.74
CA SER A 3 -34.41 -36.05 -5.44
C SER A 3 -32.90 -36.15 -5.33
N LEU A 4 -32.18 -35.54 -6.26
CA LEU A 4 -30.74 -35.49 -6.26
C LEU A 4 -30.31 -34.22 -5.47
N TYR A 5 -29.93 -34.40 -4.21
CA TYR A 5 -29.31 -33.36 -3.38
C TYR A 5 -27.85 -33.15 -3.82
N LEU A 6 -27.58 -32.07 -4.52
CA LEU A 6 -26.23 -31.55 -4.74
C LEU A 6 -25.69 -30.96 -3.45
N LEU A 7 -24.83 -31.72 -2.75
CA LEU A 7 -23.97 -31.23 -1.68
C LEU A 7 -22.87 -30.34 -2.28
N LEU A 8 -23.15 -29.07 -2.40
CA LEU A 8 -22.12 -28.05 -2.57
C LEU A 8 -21.43 -27.88 -1.22
N GLY A 9 -20.27 -28.55 -1.08
CA GLY A 9 -19.39 -28.34 0.06
C GLY A 9 -18.87 -26.90 0.06
N TRP A 10 -19.33 -26.13 1.02
CA TRP A 10 -18.72 -24.84 1.39
C TRP A 10 -17.38 -25.16 2.04
N LEU A 11 -16.29 -25.02 1.30
CA LEU A 11 -14.96 -24.86 1.90
C LEU A 11 -14.97 -23.48 2.58
N PRO A 12 -14.70 -23.41 3.89
CA PRO A 12 -14.47 -22.12 4.53
C PRO A 12 -13.19 -21.56 3.91
N VAL A 13 -13.31 -20.52 3.11
CA VAL A 13 -12.21 -19.63 2.82
C VAL A 13 -11.90 -18.96 4.17
N SER A 14 -10.92 -19.49 4.89
CA SER A 14 -10.34 -18.79 6.02
C SER A 14 -9.68 -17.53 5.46
N LEU A 15 -10.40 -16.42 5.52
CA LEU A 15 -9.81 -15.09 5.47
C LEU A 15 -8.81 -15.06 6.64
N VAL A 16 -7.52 -15.16 6.32
CA VAL A 16 -6.45 -14.80 7.24
C VAL A 16 -6.58 -13.28 7.40
N GLN A 17 -7.42 -12.89 8.34
CA GLN A 17 -7.51 -11.52 8.79
C GLN A 17 -6.17 -11.24 9.46
N ALA A 18 -5.38 -10.32 8.91
CA ALA A 18 -4.16 -9.86 9.55
C ALA A 18 -4.59 -9.25 10.89
N ASP A 19 -4.33 -9.97 11.97
CA ASP A 19 -4.66 -9.53 13.32
C ASP A 19 -3.68 -8.43 13.70
N ILE A 20 -4.11 -7.17 13.56
CA ILE A 20 -3.32 -6.03 14.03
C ILE A 20 -3.25 -6.18 15.54
N THR A 21 -2.03 -6.16 16.07
CA THR A 21 -1.81 -6.16 17.50
C THR A 21 -2.60 -5.00 18.11
N ASP A 22 -3.66 -5.35 18.81
CA ASP A 22 -4.46 -4.39 19.56
C ASP A 22 -3.53 -3.88 20.69
N GLY A 23 -2.81 -2.79 20.37
CA GLY A 23 -1.83 -2.02 21.13
C GLY A 23 -1.47 -2.50 22.53
N ASN A 24 -1.04 -3.75 22.66
CA ASN A 24 -0.66 -4.30 23.95
C ASN A 24 0.58 -3.52 24.44
N ALA A 25 0.42 -2.69 25.47
CA ALA A 25 1.45 -1.79 25.97
C ALA A 25 2.76 -2.53 26.33
N GLU A 26 2.69 -3.84 26.56
CA GLU A 26 3.84 -4.71 26.86
C GLU A 26 4.80 -4.88 25.69
N HIS A 27 4.33 -4.76 24.47
CA HIS A 27 5.16 -4.92 23.26
C HIS A 27 5.60 -3.59 22.64
N LEU A 28 5.15 -2.47 23.22
CA LEU A 28 5.53 -1.12 22.77
C LEU A 28 7.01 -0.85 23.05
N LYS A 29 7.77 -0.55 22.01
CA LYS A 29 9.18 -0.14 22.10
C LYS A 29 9.27 1.38 22.19
N ARG A 30 9.39 1.88 23.42
CA ARG A 30 9.41 3.33 23.69
C ARG A 30 10.60 4.04 23.06
N GLU A 31 11.74 3.37 22.96
CA GLU A 31 12.97 3.86 22.34
C GLU A 31 12.83 4.14 20.84
N HIS A 32 11.89 3.47 20.17
CA HIS A 32 11.57 3.65 18.74
C HIS A 32 10.28 4.44 18.52
N SER A 33 9.58 4.81 19.59
CA SER A 33 8.26 5.42 19.48
C SER A 33 8.30 6.93 19.76
N LEU A 34 7.52 7.67 18.98
CA LEU A 34 7.24 9.09 19.16
C LEU A 34 5.83 9.23 19.74
N ILE A 35 5.72 9.54 21.01
CA ILE A 35 4.44 9.66 21.72
C ILE A 35 4.40 10.92 22.58
N LYS A 36 3.20 11.47 22.78
CA LYS A 36 3.02 12.60 23.72
C LYS A 36 3.45 12.21 25.13
N PRO A 37 4.08 13.09 25.87
CA PRO A 37 4.36 14.51 25.64
C PRO A 37 5.65 14.79 24.83
N TYR A 38 6.07 13.94 23.91
CA TYR A 38 7.26 14.06 23.03
C TYR A 38 8.58 14.25 23.79
N GLN A 39 8.73 13.52 24.87
CA GLN A 39 9.98 13.49 25.63
C GLN A 39 11.11 12.94 24.77
N GLY A 40 12.30 13.55 24.88
CA GLY A 40 13.46 13.13 24.10
C GLY A 40 13.51 13.65 22.67
N VAL A 41 12.71 14.67 22.31
CA VAL A 41 12.81 15.37 21.05
C VAL A 41 13.54 16.71 21.24
N GLY A 42 14.63 16.90 20.49
CA GLY A 42 15.33 18.16 20.27
C GLY A 42 16.05 18.84 21.42
N THR A 43 15.52 18.84 22.63
CA THR A 43 16.01 19.69 23.74
C THR A 43 16.59 18.94 24.93
N SER A 44 16.50 17.60 24.97
CA SER A 44 17.08 16.81 26.05
C SER A 44 18.57 16.54 25.84
N SER A 45 19.30 16.26 26.91
CA SER A 45 20.72 15.88 26.84
C SER A 45 20.99 14.65 25.98
N THR A 46 20.00 13.79 25.76
CA THR A 46 20.05 12.60 24.91
C THR A 46 18.73 12.44 24.17
N PRO A 47 18.48 13.21 23.11
CA PRO A 47 17.24 13.11 22.36
C PRO A 47 17.17 11.79 21.62
N LEU A 48 16.02 11.09 21.70
CA LEU A 48 15.74 9.88 20.91
C LEU A 48 15.37 10.21 19.46
N TRP A 49 14.90 11.43 19.22
CA TRP A 49 14.43 11.89 17.94
C TRP A 49 15.09 13.20 17.52
N ASP A 50 15.57 13.23 16.29
CA ASP A 50 16.02 14.44 15.60
C ASP A 50 14.91 15.00 14.74
N PHE A 51 14.86 16.30 14.57
CA PHE A 51 14.03 16.95 13.60
C PHE A 51 14.85 17.94 12.75
N GLY A 52 14.39 18.14 11.52
CA GLY A 52 15.09 18.98 10.56
C GLY A 52 14.15 19.78 9.67
N GLY A 53 14.73 20.74 8.95
CA GLY A 53 13.98 21.59 8.02
C GLY A 53 12.93 22.47 8.70
N SER A 54 11.74 22.49 8.15
CA SER A 54 10.60 23.29 8.64
C SER A 54 9.85 22.65 9.82
N THR A 55 10.34 21.53 10.34
CA THR A 55 9.65 20.79 11.41
C THR A 55 9.46 21.63 12.67
N LEU A 56 8.24 21.70 13.14
CA LEU A 56 7.83 22.40 14.36
C LEU A 56 7.25 21.41 15.37
N LEU A 57 7.82 21.41 16.57
CA LEU A 57 7.30 20.62 17.69
C LEU A 57 6.30 21.46 18.50
N THR A 58 5.10 20.90 18.69
CA THR A 58 4.08 21.43 19.61
C THR A 58 3.79 20.43 20.73
N SER A 59 2.94 20.76 21.67
CA SER A 59 2.49 19.80 22.70
C SER A 59 1.50 18.77 22.14
N GLN A 60 0.92 18.98 20.97
CA GLN A 60 -0.15 18.16 20.42
C GLN A 60 0.27 17.35 19.20
N TYR A 61 1.20 17.85 18.40
CA TYR A 61 1.68 17.24 17.17
C TYR A 61 3.10 17.71 16.83
N VAL A 62 3.74 16.95 15.95
CA VAL A 62 4.96 17.36 15.25
C VAL A 62 4.58 17.73 13.83
N ARG A 63 4.61 19.01 13.50
CA ARG A 63 4.33 19.52 12.16
C ARG A 63 5.59 19.45 11.31
N LEU A 64 5.59 18.59 10.30
CA LEU A 64 6.71 18.46 9.37
C LEU A 64 6.79 19.65 8.42
N THR A 65 5.66 20.01 7.80
CA THR A 65 5.55 21.22 6.98
C THR A 65 4.29 22.00 7.32
N PRO A 66 4.32 23.34 7.33
CA PRO A 66 3.13 24.18 7.35
C PRO A 66 2.45 24.20 5.96
N ASP A 67 1.20 24.69 5.89
CA ASP A 67 0.47 25.00 4.63
C ASP A 67 1.11 26.22 3.94
N GLU A 68 2.38 26.08 3.56
CA GLU A 68 3.21 27.06 2.87
C GLU A 68 4.03 26.38 1.80
N ARG A 69 4.29 27.08 0.69
CA ARG A 69 5.05 26.56 -0.44
C ARG A 69 6.52 26.30 -0.11
N SER A 70 7.11 25.33 -0.80
CA SER A 70 8.54 25.05 -0.79
C SER A 70 9.11 24.78 0.61
N LYS A 71 8.38 24.05 1.42
CA LYS A 71 8.80 23.58 2.73
C LYS A 71 9.21 22.11 2.70
N GLN A 72 10.19 21.77 3.50
CA GLN A 72 10.61 20.40 3.74
C GLN A 72 10.89 20.21 5.22
N GLY A 73 10.37 19.15 5.80
CA GLY A 73 10.60 18.84 7.19
C GLY A 73 10.71 17.34 7.43
N SER A 74 11.43 16.98 8.50
CA SER A 74 11.64 15.57 8.83
C SER A 74 11.83 15.36 10.32
N ILE A 75 11.53 14.14 10.75
CA ILE A 75 11.83 13.65 12.10
C ILE A 75 12.40 12.23 11.99
N TRP A 76 13.48 11.93 12.73
CA TRP A 76 14.20 10.68 12.66
C TRP A 76 14.50 10.14 14.05
N ASN A 77 14.19 8.87 14.28
CA ASN A 77 14.63 8.15 15.47
C ASN A 77 16.15 7.88 15.38
N ARG A 78 16.88 8.06 16.47
CA ARG A 78 18.34 7.85 16.53
C ARG A 78 18.73 6.43 16.89
N VAL A 79 17.79 5.66 17.41
CA VAL A 79 18.05 4.31 17.90
C VAL A 79 17.85 3.30 16.79
N PRO A 80 18.89 2.55 16.38
CA PRO A 80 18.73 1.48 15.40
C PRO A 80 17.78 0.39 15.89
N CYS A 81 16.84 -0.01 15.06
CA CYS A 81 15.83 -1.03 15.40
C CYS A 81 16.35 -2.42 15.02
N PHE A 82 16.56 -3.27 16.02
CA PHE A 82 17.02 -4.66 15.84
C PHE A 82 15.88 -5.68 15.91
N LEU A 83 14.64 -5.25 15.83
CA LEU A 83 13.49 -6.15 15.76
C LEU A 83 13.41 -6.81 14.38
N LYS A 84 13.27 -8.14 14.36
CA LYS A 84 13.05 -8.91 13.12
C LYS A 84 11.62 -8.72 12.61
N ASP A 85 10.67 -8.72 13.53
CA ASP A 85 9.24 -8.59 13.28
C ASP A 85 8.71 -7.43 14.11
N TRP A 86 8.06 -6.49 13.44
CA TRP A 86 7.58 -5.27 14.07
C TRP A 86 6.32 -4.74 13.39
N GLU A 87 5.61 -3.92 14.11
CA GLU A 87 4.47 -3.18 13.60
C GLU A 87 4.58 -1.71 14.00
N LEU A 88 4.49 -0.81 13.04
CA LEU A 88 4.54 0.63 13.23
C LEU A 88 3.14 1.20 13.03
N HIS A 89 2.59 1.83 14.07
CA HIS A 89 1.37 2.62 13.96
C HIS A 89 1.73 4.11 13.87
N VAL A 90 1.25 4.77 12.84
CA VAL A 90 1.42 6.21 12.63
C VAL A 90 0.05 6.88 12.71
N GLN A 91 -0.10 7.80 13.66
CA GLN A 91 -1.24 8.71 13.75
C GLN A 91 -0.83 10.04 13.12
N PHE A 92 -1.57 10.48 12.11
CA PHE A 92 -1.21 11.67 11.36
C PHE A 92 -2.44 12.46 10.93
N LYS A 93 -2.21 13.71 10.51
CA LYS A 93 -3.23 14.57 9.94
C LYS A 93 -2.64 15.40 8.80
N ILE A 94 -3.31 15.37 7.64
CA ILE A 94 -2.98 16.19 6.48
C ILE A 94 -4.14 17.16 6.27
N HIS A 95 -3.85 18.45 6.33
CA HIS A 95 -4.90 19.45 6.19
C HIS A 95 -4.37 20.78 5.67
N GLY A 96 -5.18 21.50 4.93
CA GLY A 96 -4.80 22.79 4.38
C GLY A 96 -5.94 23.55 3.74
N SER A 97 -5.62 24.79 3.34
CA SER A 97 -6.56 25.73 2.75
C SER A 97 -6.88 25.42 1.27
N GLY A 98 -6.05 24.61 0.61
CA GLY A 98 -6.20 24.25 -0.80
C GLY A 98 -7.51 23.52 -1.08
N ARG A 99 -8.18 23.91 -2.16
CA ARG A 99 -9.47 23.32 -2.59
C ARG A 99 -9.27 22.43 -3.80
N LYS A 100 -10.10 21.39 -3.93
CA LYS A 100 -10.04 20.39 -5.00
C LYS A 100 -8.65 19.73 -5.01
N ASN A 101 -7.91 19.80 -6.13
CA ASN A 101 -6.58 19.22 -6.30
C ASN A 101 -5.45 20.25 -6.08
N LEU A 102 -5.73 21.38 -5.42
CA LEU A 102 -4.73 22.41 -5.14
C LEU A 102 -4.11 22.19 -3.75
N HIS A 103 -3.44 21.08 -3.57
CA HIS A 103 -2.78 20.63 -2.34
C HIS A 103 -1.63 19.68 -2.68
N GLY A 104 -0.71 19.45 -1.77
CA GLY A 104 0.44 18.58 -1.98
C GLY A 104 1.56 18.84 -0.96
N ASP A 105 2.68 18.10 -1.02
CA ASP A 105 2.90 16.92 -1.88
C ASP A 105 2.49 15.64 -1.15
N GLY A 106 2.78 15.52 0.18
CA GLY A 106 2.47 14.35 1.00
C GLY A 106 3.51 14.04 2.07
N ILE A 107 3.41 12.81 2.63
CA ILE A 107 4.25 12.31 3.72
C ILE A 107 4.99 11.05 3.27
N GLY A 108 6.29 10.94 3.60
CA GLY A 108 7.06 9.71 3.57
C GLY A 108 7.26 9.17 4.99
N ILE A 109 6.95 7.88 5.20
CA ILE A 109 7.26 7.13 6.41
C ILE A 109 8.38 6.14 6.07
N TRP A 110 9.42 6.10 6.91
CA TRP A 110 10.69 5.51 6.55
C TRP A 110 11.15 4.44 7.55
N TYR A 111 11.77 3.40 7.02
CA TYR A 111 12.63 2.47 7.74
C TYR A 111 13.90 2.27 6.92
N THR A 112 14.97 3.03 7.21
CA THR A 112 16.16 3.16 6.35
C THR A 112 17.46 2.97 7.09
N LYS A 113 18.51 2.56 6.34
CA LYS A 113 19.86 2.29 6.86
C LYS A 113 20.42 3.46 7.64
N GLU A 114 20.14 4.67 7.19
CA GLU A 114 20.60 5.91 7.78
C GLU A 114 19.54 6.99 7.71
N LYS A 115 19.70 8.04 8.51
CA LYS A 115 18.90 9.24 8.43
C LYS A 115 19.09 9.87 7.05
N LEU A 116 18.00 10.02 6.31
CA LEU A 116 18.04 10.60 4.97
C LEU A 116 18.28 12.11 5.01
N GLN A 117 19.05 12.62 4.06
CA GLN A 117 19.19 14.05 3.84
C GLN A 117 17.92 14.63 3.21
N PRO A 118 17.68 15.95 3.34
CA PRO A 118 16.61 16.61 2.61
C PRO A 118 16.71 16.36 1.11
N GLY A 119 15.57 16.12 0.45
CA GLY A 119 15.56 15.80 -0.98
C GLY A 119 14.15 15.75 -1.58
N SER A 120 14.06 15.20 -2.78
CA SER A 120 12.86 15.27 -3.62
C SER A 120 11.76 14.27 -3.24
N VAL A 121 12.05 13.21 -2.51
CA VAL A 121 11.07 12.16 -2.20
C VAL A 121 10.38 12.49 -0.89
N PHE A 122 9.25 13.17 -0.94
CA PHE A 122 8.48 13.63 0.22
C PHE A 122 9.35 14.27 1.31
N GLY A 123 10.29 15.15 0.89
CA GLY A 123 11.19 15.86 1.80
C GLY A 123 12.47 15.11 2.17
N SER A 124 12.69 13.91 1.66
CA SER A 124 13.90 13.11 1.86
C SER A 124 14.59 12.78 0.54
N GLN A 125 15.88 12.40 0.64
CA GLN A 125 16.68 12.05 -0.53
C GLN A 125 16.14 10.80 -1.23
N ASP A 126 16.33 10.79 -2.56
CA ASP A 126 16.13 9.59 -3.38
C ASP A 126 17.29 8.59 -3.21
N HIS A 127 17.21 7.45 -3.86
CA HIS A 127 18.21 6.37 -3.74
C HIS A 127 18.44 5.91 -2.29
N PHE A 128 17.38 5.94 -1.48
CA PHE A 128 17.43 5.48 -0.10
C PHE A 128 17.66 3.96 -0.02
N VAL A 129 18.18 3.48 1.12
CA VAL A 129 18.37 2.06 1.38
C VAL A 129 17.41 1.64 2.49
N GLY A 130 16.37 0.87 2.14
CA GLY A 130 15.34 0.45 3.08
C GLY A 130 13.94 0.45 2.51
N LEU A 131 12.96 0.77 3.36
CA LEU A 131 11.55 0.87 3.06
C LEU A 131 11.07 2.32 3.15
N GLY A 132 10.32 2.76 2.14
CA GLY A 132 9.51 3.97 2.16
C GLY A 132 8.02 3.63 1.99
N ILE A 133 7.16 4.21 2.83
CA ILE A 133 5.71 4.23 2.67
C ILE A 133 5.32 5.67 2.37
N PHE A 134 4.61 5.90 1.30
CA PHE A 134 4.27 7.24 0.82
C PHE A 134 2.77 7.47 0.92
N VAL A 135 2.39 8.58 1.49
CA VAL A 135 1.01 9.11 1.47
C VAL A 135 1.03 10.30 0.53
N ASP A 136 0.80 10.05 -0.73
CA ASP A 136 0.85 11.03 -1.81
C ASP A 136 -0.51 11.72 -1.95
N THR A 137 -0.54 13.03 -1.81
CA THR A 137 -1.77 13.82 -1.88
C THR A 137 -1.95 14.54 -3.22
N PHE A 138 -0.94 14.51 -4.10
CA PHE A 138 -0.97 15.19 -5.38
C PHE A 138 -0.71 14.24 -6.54
N ARG A 139 -1.61 14.22 -7.52
CA ARG A 139 -1.43 13.43 -8.74
C ARG A 139 -0.50 14.15 -9.72
N ASN A 140 0.65 13.55 -10.02
CA ASN A 140 1.59 14.03 -11.02
C ASN A 140 1.32 13.38 -12.40
N ASP A 141 0.96 12.10 -12.44
CA ASP A 141 0.65 11.37 -13.68
C ASP A 141 -0.79 11.64 -14.14
N LEU A 142 -0.94 12.61 -15.04
CA LEU A 142 -2.24 12.96 -15.63
C LEU A 142 -2.75 11.92 -16.64
N GLN A 143 -1.92 11.00 -17.10
CA GLN A 143 -2.30 9.92 -18.03
C GLN A 143 -2.76 8.66 -17.27
N GLY A 144 -2.30 8.45 -16.06
CA GLY A 144 -2.67 7.33 -15.20
C GLY A 144 -4.02 7.53 -14.50
N MET A 145 -5.13 7.40 -15.22
CA MET A 145 -6.48 7.65 -14.69
C MET A 145 -7.02 6.55 -13.74
N ASP A 146 -6.27 5.49 -13.52
CA ASP A 146 -6.70 4.31 -12.76
C ASP A 146 -6.58 4.46 -11.22
N ARG A 147 -6.01 5.58 -10.73
CA ARG A 147 -5.83 5.87 -9.30
C ARG A 147 -6.60 7.11 -8.87
N SER A 148 -7.18 7.05 -7.67
CA SER A 148 -7.68 8.21 -6.96
C SER A 148 -6.66 8.66 -5.93
N PHE A 149 -6.54 9.98 -5.72
CA PHE A 149 -5.66 10.59 -4.72
C PHE A 149 -6.49 11.22 -3.61
N PRO A 150 -6.01 11.18 -2.35
CA PRO A 150 -4.70 10.71 -1.89
C PRO A 150 -4.47 9.21 -2.13
N TYR A 151 -3.19 8.84 -2.38
CA TYR A 151 -2.78 7.48 -2.67
C TYR A 151 -1.66 7.04 -1.72
N ILE A 152 -1.79 5.84 -1.15
CA ILE A 152 -0.78 5.24 -0.28
C ILE A 152 -0.05 4.16 -1.05
N SER A 153 1.28 4.19 -1.03
CA SER A 153 2.11 3.20 -1.72
C SER A 153 3.36 2.85 -0.91
N ALA A 154 4.06 1.80 -1.32
CA ALA A 154 5.33 1.40 -0.73
C ALA A 154 6.40 1.14 -1.79
N MET A 155 7.65 1.39 -1.42
CA MET A 155 8.84 1.08 -2.19
C MET A 155 9.93 0.52 -1.28
N VAL A 156 10.55 -0.59 -1.70
CA VAL A 156 11.79 -1.11 -1.11
C VAL A 156 12.94 -0.81 -2.04
N ASN A 157 14.01 -0.24 -1.52
CA ASN A 157 15.14 0.21 -2.31
C ASN A 157 16.46 -0.20 -1.64
N ASN A 158 17.39 -0.69 -2.42
CA ASN A 158 18.77 -0.96 -2.00
C ASN A 158 19.75 0.18 -2.38
N GLY A 159 19.23 1.34 -2.76
CA GLY A 159 20.00 2.50 -3.21
C GLY A 159 20.14 2.61 -4.72
N SER A 160 19.69 1.63 -5.50
CA SER A 160 19.86 1.63 -6.97
C SER A 160 18.64 2.19 -7.73
N LEU A 161 17.47 2.21 -7.12
CA LEU A 161 16.22 2.62 -7.77
C LEU A 161 15.95 4.11 -7.53
N VAL A 162 15.24 4.71 -8.48
CA VAL A 162 14.77 6.11 -8.44
C VAL A 162 13.27 6.13 -8.19
N TYR A 163 12.80 7.04 -7.34
CA TYR A 163 11.38 7.34 -7.20
C TYR A 163 10.96 8.34 -8.27
N ASP A 164 10.14 7.91 -9.23
CA ASP A 164 9.67 8.75 -10.33
C ASP A 164 8.38 9.48 -9.95
N HIS A 165 8.50 10.72 -9.46
CA HIS A 165 7.35 11.57 -9.14
C HIS A 165 6.44 11.81 -10.35
N GLY A 166 7.01 11.97 -11.55
CA GLY A 166 6.21 12.20 -12.76
C GLY A 166 5.26 11.05 -13.12
N LYS A 167 5.50 9.89 -12.50
CA LYS A 167 4.67 8.68 -12.62
C LYS A 167 4.06 8.24 -11.28
N ASP A 168 4.03 9.12 -10.29
CA ASP A 168 3.50 8.82 -8.95
C ASP A 168 4.10 7.53 -8.34
N GLY A 169 5.42 7.30 -8.55
CA GLY A 169 6.15 6.14 -8.03
C GLY A 169 5.80 4.77 -8.65
N ARG A 170 4.91 4.69 -9.65
CA ARG A 170 4.41 3.44 -10.26
C ARG A 170 5.49 2.43 -10.66
N PRO A 171 6.64 2.84 -11.26
CA PRO A 171 7.64 1.88 -11.74
C PRO A 171 8.28 1.05 -10.63
N THR A 172 8.27 1.54 -9.40
CA THR A 172 8.97 0.92 -8.25
C THR A 172 8.03 0.58 -7.09
N GLU A 173 6.72 0.73 -7.31
CA GLU A 173 5.69 0.46 -6.32
C GLU A 173 5.54 -1.04 -6.05
N LEU A 174 5.43 -1.40 -4.79
CA LEU A 174 5.14 -2.78 -4.35
C LEU A 174 3.65 -3.06 -4.29
N GLY A 175 2.87 -2.08 -3.91
CA GLY A 175 1.44 -2.11 -3.74
C GLY A 175 0.94 -0.77 -3.24
N GLY A 176 -0.37 -0.56 -3.32
CA GLY A 176 -0.96 0.68 -2.84
C GLY A 176 -2.48 0.69 -2.90
N CYS A 177 -3.06 1.72 -2.30
CA CYS A 177 -4.50 1.97 -2.28
C CYS A 177 -4.81 3.46 -2.23
N SER A 178 -6.01 3.82 -2.67
CA SER A 178 -6.56 5.16 -2.49
C SER A 178 -7.24 5.28 -1.12
N ALA A 179 -7.02 6.40 -0.42
CA ALA A 179 -7.61 6.66 0.88
C ALA A 179 -7.81 8.16 1.11
N GLU A 180 -9.01 8.55 1.51
CA GLU A 180 -9.39 9.94 1.76
C GLU A 180 -8.85 10.39 3.13
N VAL A 181 -7.57 10.76 3.18
CA VAL A 181 -6.85 11.10 4.42
C VAL A 181 -6.70 12.61 4.64
N ARG A 182 -7.19 13.44 3.72
CA ARG A 182 -7.00 14.88 3.77
C ARG A 182 -8.23 15.61 4.28
N ASN A 183 -8.02 16.63 5.13
CA ASN A 183 -9.07 17.49 5.69
C ASN A 183 -10.18 16.73 6.42
N GLN A 184 -9.83 15.59 7.04
CA GLN A 184 -10.77 14.88 7.90
C GLN A 184 -10.96 15.63 9.23
N ASP A 185 -12.16 15.53 9.82
CA ASP A 185 -12.48 16.14 11.11
C ASP A 185 -11.81 15.39 12.28
N HIS A 186 -11.37 14.17 12.05
CA HIS A 186 -10.68 13.26 12.97
C HIS A 186 -9.26 12.96 12.50
N ASP A 187 -8.52 12.22 13.30
CA ASP A 187 -7.18 11.78 12.97
C ASP A 187 -7.22 10.53 12.08
N THR A 188 -6.16 10.29 11.33
CA THR A 188 -6.00 9.13 10.44
C THR A 188 -4.86 8.27 10.96
N TYR A 189 -5.01 6.96 10.85
CA TYR A 189 -4.02 5.99 11.31
C TYR A 189 -3.56 5.11 10.16
N LEU A 190 -2.27 4.86 10.12
CA LEU A 190 -1.60 3.92 9.22
C LEU A 190 -0.88 2.88 10.05
N ALA A 191 -1.09 1.60 9.77
CA ALA A 191 -0.33 0.50 10.35
C ALA A 191 0.54 -0.15 9.27
N VAL A 192 1.83 -0.27 9.57
CA VAL A 192 2.82 -0.94 8.72
C VAL A 192 3.35 -2.12 9.49
N ARG A 193 3.00 -3.33 9.08
CA ARG A 193 3.45 -4.58 9.69
C ARG A 193 4.48 -5.24 8.81
N TYR A 194 5.63 -5.54 9.38
CA TYR A 194 6.65 -6.38 8.75
C TYR A 194 6.88 -7.62 9.60
N SER A 195 6.57 -8.79 9.05
CA SER A 195 6.71 -10.07 9.75
C SER A 195 7.00 -11.19 8.78
N LYS A 196 8.02 -12.01 9.07
CA LYS A 196 8.42 -13.19 8.26
C LYS A 196 8.53 -12.88 6.75
N GLY A 197 9.16 -11.77 6.42
CA GLY A 197 9.32 -11.39 5.01
C GLY A 197 8.03 -10.95 4.32
N ARG A 198 7.01 -10.56 5.07
CA ARG A 198 5.73 -10.03 4.57
C ARG A 198 5.54 -8.60 5.05
N LEU A 199 5.16 -7.72 4.14
CA LEU A 199 4.81 -6.34 4.41
C LEU A 199 3.32 -6.16 4.21
N THR A 200 2.60 -5.85 5.29
CA THR A 200 1.17 -5.55 5.26
C THR A 200 0.97 -4.09 5.66
N VAL A 201 0.24 -3.33 4.88
CA VAL A 201 -0.14 -1.95 5.19
C VAL A 201 -1.64 -1.85 5.32
N MET A 202 -2.09 -1.27 6.42
CA MET A 202 -3.49 -1.09 6.75
C MET A 202 -3.76 0.35 7.15
N ILE A 203 -5.00 0.80 6.99
CA ILE A 203 -5.40 2.17 7.28
C ILE A 203 -6.74 2.21 8.00
N ASP A 204 -6.85 3.09 8.99
CA ASP A 204 -8.10 3.52 9.59
C ASP A 204 -8.25 5.02 9.34
N VAL A 205 -9.13 5.37 8.39
CA VAL A 205 -9.38 6.75 7.98
C VAL A 205 -10.42 7.41 8.90
N GLU A 206 -11.26 6.62 9.55
CA GLU A 206 -12.45 7.12 10.25
C GLU A 206 -12.27 7.20 11.77
N ASP A 207 -11.07 6.91 12.29
CA ASP A 207 -10.77 6.89 13.75
C ASP A 207 -11.75 6.00 14.54
N ARG A 208 -12.07 4.82 13.98
CA ARG A 208 -13.01 3.87 14.58
C ARG A 208 -12.35 2.60 15.09
N ASN A 209 -11.04 2.50 14.97
CA ASN A 209 -10.27 1.27 15.15
C ASN A 209 -10.75 0.16 14.20
N GLU A 210 -11.21 0.56 12.99
CA GLU A 210 -11.63 -0.33 11.91
C GLU A 210 -10.58 -0.32 10.81
N TRP A 211 -9.60 -1.21 10.92
CA TRP A 211 -8.50 -1.29 10.00
C TRP A 211 -8.92 -1.93 8.67
N LYS A 212 -8.63 -1.23 7.58
CA LYS A 212 -8.81 -1.73 6.20
C LYS A 212 -7.45 -2.04 5.60
N GLU A 213 -7.31 -3.22 5.02
CA GLU A 213 -6.10 -3.57 4.28
C GLU A 213 -5.94 -2.66 3.07
N CYS A 214 -4.80 -2.00 2.98
CA CYS A 214 -4.38 -1.23 1.82
C CYS A 214 -3.71 -2.15 0.81
N PHE A 215 -2.70 -2.88 1.24
CA PHE A 215 -2.04 -3.93 0.45
C PHE A 215 -1.24 -4.86 1.36
N ASP A 216 -0.92 -6.04 0.81
CA ASP A 216 -0.14 -7.08 1.45
C ASP A 216 0.83 -7.72 0.45
N VAL A 217 2.13 -7.72 0.75
CA VAL A 217 3.19 -8.17 -0.14
C VAL A 217 4.11 -9.16 0.57
N ALA A 218 4.22 -10.37 0.02
CA ALA A 218 5.18 -11.37 0.48
C ALA A 218 6.53 -11.23 -0.22
N GLY A 219 7.57 -11.86 0.33
CA GLY A 219 8.91 -11.87 -0.26
C GLY A 219 9.69 -10.57 -0.06
N VAL A 220 9.25 -9.73 0.86
CA VAL A 220 9.97 -8.51 1.25
C VAL A 220 11.08 -8.89 2.23
N ARG A 221 12.29 -8.42 1.98
CA ARG A 221 13.45 -8.61 2.86
C ARG A 221 13.94 -7.26 3.36
N LEU A 222 13.86 -7.06 4.67
CA LEU A 222 14.38 -5.88 5.35
C LEU A 222 15.40 -6.30 6.40
N PRO A 223 16.54 -5.62 6.48
CA PRO A 223 17.53 -5.88 7.54
C PRO A 223 17.06 -5.30 8.87
N THR A 224 17.67 -5.75 9.95
CA THR A 224 17.61 -5.08 11.26
C THR A 224 18.68 -4.00 11.39
N GLY A 225 18.55 -3.14 12.40
CA GLY A 225 19.52 -2.06 12.65
C GLY A 225 19.23 -0.77 11.86
N TYR A 226 18.08 -0.69 11.18
CA TYR A 226 17.66 0.50 10.45
C TYR A 226 16.89 1.48 11.36
N LEU A 227 16.70 2.70 10.88
CA LEU A 227 16.10 3.81 11.61
C LEU A 227 14.69 4.10 11.11
N PHE A 228 13.77 4.35 12.04
CA PHE A 228 12.46 4.89 11.70
C PHE A 228 12.50 6.41 11.53
N GLY A 229 11.71 6.92 10.61
CA GLY A 229 11.57 8.35 10.39
C GLY A 229 10.29 8.71 9.66
N ALA A 230 10.03 10.02 9.59
CA ALA A 230 8.97 10.59 8.76
C ALA A 230 9.46 11.90 8.16
N SER A 231 9.02 12.20 6.93
CA SER A 231 9.29 13.47 6.28
C SER A 231 8.11 13.92 5.43
N ALA A 232 8.08 15.21 5.11
CA ALA A 232 7.10 15.77 4.21
C ALA A 232 7.72 16.89 3.39
N ALA A 233 7.12 17.15 2.24
CA ALA A 233 7.46 18.30 1.40
C ALA A 233 6.18 19.01 0.92
N THR A 234 6.35 20.27 0.54
CA THR A 234 5.40 21.06 -0.21
C THR A 234 6.11 21.67 -1.41
N GLY A 235 5.43 21.68 -2.56
CA GLY A 235 5.94 22.30 -3.79
C GLY A 235 5.32 23.68 -4.01
N ASP A 236 4.75 23.89 -5.20
CA ASP A 236 3.91 25.06 -5.51
C ASP A 236 2.56 25.00 -4.79
N LEU A 237 2.12 23.81 -4.44
CA LEU A 237 0.96 23.53 -3.63
C LEU A 237 1.41 23.10 -2.23
N ALA A 238 0.55 23.24 -1.24
CA ALA A 238 0.91 23.04 0.14
C ALA A 238 -0.21 22.44 0.98
N ASP A 239 0.19 21.75 2.06
CA ASP A 239 -0.64 21.33 3.18
C ASP A 239 0.17 21.37 4.48
N ASN A 240 -0.51 21.41 5.60
CA ASN A 240 0.06 21.04 6.89
C ASN A 240 0.19 19.50 6.94
N HIS A 241 1.38 19.02 7.28
CA HIS A 241 1.64 17.61 7.49
C HIS A 241 2.04 17.39 8.95
N ASP A 242 1.10 16.85 9.73
CA ASP A 242 1.24 16.68 11.18
C ASP A 242 1.37 15.19 11.54
N ILE A 243 2.40 14.83 12.31
CA ILE A 243 2.54 13.53 12.96
C ILE A 243 2.12 13.70 14.42
N LEU A 244 1.12 12.90 14.86
CA LEU A 244 0.62 12.93 16.23
C LEU A 244 1.27 11.84 17.08
N SER A 245 1.54 10.68 16.48
CA SER A 245 2.34 9.63 17.12
C SER A 245 2.92 8.65 16.09
N MET A 246 4.03 8.03 16.44
CA MET A 246 4.60 6.86 15.79
C MET A 246 4.87 5.83 16.88
N LYS A 247 4.22 4.68 16.85
CA LYS A 247 4.33 3.64 17.88
C LYS A 247 4.86 2.38 17.24
N VAL A 248 6.01 1.90 17.72
CA VAL A 248 6.62 0.66 17.24
C VAL A 248 6.36 -0.44 18.26
N TYR A 249 5.77 -1.52 17.78
CA TYR A 249 5.49 -2.73 18.56
C TYR A 249 6.39 -3.87 18.10
N GLN A 250 6.94 -4.62 19.04
CA GLN A 250 7.58 -5.89 18.74
C GLN A 250 6.51 -6.96 18.56
N LEU A 251 6.60 -7.71 17.45
CA LEU A 251 5.76 -8.88 17.26
C LEU A 251 6.45 -10.11 17.84
N MET A 252 5.70 -10.91 18.59
CA MET A 252 6.18 -12.19 19.15
C MET A 252 5.87 -13.29 18.13
N VAL A 253 6.86 -13.57 17.29
CA VAL A 253 6.73 -14.53 16.19
C VAL A 253 7.80 -15.59 16.33
N ASP A 254 7.41 -16.87 16.24
CA ASP A 254 8.35 -17.98 16.26
C ASP A 254 9.14 -18.05 14.96
N HIS A 255 10.46 -18.10 15.07
CA HIS A 255 11.39 -18.29 13.96
C HIS A 255 11.95 -19.70 13.92
N THR A 256 12.37 -20.14 12.75
CA THR A 256 13.10 -21.40 12.63
C THR A 256 14.53 -21.24 13.15
N PRO A 257 15.20 -22.32 13.59
CA PRO A 257 16.60 -22.24 14.02
C PRO A 257 17.55 -21.65 12.96
N GLU A 258 17.24 -21.86 11.67
CA GLU A 258 17.99 -21.26 10.55
C GLU A 258 17.80 -19.75 10.49
N GLU A 259 16.57 -19.27 10.64
CA GLU A 259 16.25 -17.82 10.71
C GLU A 259 16.89 -17.17 11.94
N ASP A 260 16.94 -17.88 13.08
CA ASP A 260 17.58 -17.37 14.30
C ASP A 260 19.09 -17.29 14.19
N SER A 261 19.72 -18.17 13.41
CA SER A 261 21.17 -18.15 13.16
C SER A 261 21.62 -17.11 12.12
N MET A 262 20.69 -16.53 11.37
CA MET A 262 20.98 -15.56 10.30
C MET A 262 21.38 -14.19 10.86
N ASP A 263 22.42 -13.59 10.29
CA ASP A 263 22.78 -12.19 10.58
C ASP A 263 21.87 -11.22 9.83
N TRP A 264 20.78 -10.85 10.46
CA TRP A 264 19.76 -9.95 9.90
C TRP A 264 20.27 -8.55 9.59
N THR A 265 21.41 -8.13 10.16
CA THR A 265 22.00 -6.81 9.87
C THR A 265 22.64 -6.73 8.49
N LYS A 266 22.97 -7.90 7.91
CA LYS A 266 23.67 -8.00 6.59
C LYS A 266 22.71 -8.29 5.43
N ILE A 267 21.42 -8.38 5.68
CA ILE A 267 20.42 -8.54 4.63
C ILE A 267 20.38 -7.27 3.77
N GLU A 268 20.36 -7.42 2.46
CA GLU A 268 20.10 -6.32 1.55
C GLU A 268 18.60 -6.14 1.35
N PRO A 269 18.06 -4.90 1.45
CA PRO A 269 16.66 -4.63 1.17
C PRO A 269 16.31 -5.07 -0.25
N SER A 270 15.31 -5.94 -0.37
CA SER A 270 14.90 -6.50 -1.66
C SER A 270 13.48 -7.04 -1.61
N VAL A 271 12.89 -7.25 -2.76
CA VAL A 271 11.59 -7.91 -2.90
C VAL A 271 11.73 -9.05 -3.88
N SER A 272 11.46 -10.26 -3.42
CA SER A 272 11.32 -11.43 -4.28
C SER A 272 9.83 -11.57 -4.62
N LEU A 273 9.42 -10.96 -5.71
CA LEU A 273 8.11 -11.28 -6.27
C LEU A 273 8.16 -12.76 -6.65
N LEU A 274 7.52 -13.61 -5.86
CA LEU A 274 7.32 -15.00 -6.22
C LEU A 274 6.52 -14.98 -7.53
N LYS A 275 7.19 -15.26 -8.65
CA LYS A 275 6.49 -15.48 -9.90
C LYS A 275 5.45 -16.58 -9.64
N SER A 276 4.21 -16.30 -9.99
CA SER A 276 3.15 -17.30 -9.94
C SER A 276 3.67 -18.57 -10.62
N PRO A 277 3.37 -19.80 -10.13
CA PRO A 277 3.82 -21.02 -10.76
C PRO A 277 3.47 -21.18 -12.24
N LYS A 278 2.69 -20.24 -12.78
CA LYS A 278 2.32 -20.17 -14.21
C LYS A 278 3.32 -19.45 -15.11
N ASP A 279 4.33 -18.76 -14.54
CA ASP A 279 5.27 -17.94 -15.31
C ASP A 279 6.60 -18.64 -15.66
N ASN A 280 6.70 -19.96 -15.45
CA ASN A 280 7.82 -20.77 -15.93
C ASN A 280 7.65 -21.13 -17.42
N ILE A 281 7.63 -20.12 -18.27
CA ILE A 281 7.89 -20.27 -19.70
C ILE A 281 8.97 -19.26 -20.03
N ASP A 282 10.18 -19.79 -20.31
CA ASP A 282 11.31 -19.03 -20.82
C ASP A 282 10.90 -18.37 -22.15
N ASP A 283 10.49 -17.09 -22.10
CA ASP A 283 10.39 -16.26 -23.29
C ASP A 283 11.25 -15.00 -23.10
N PRO A 284 12.44 -14.93 -23.73
CA PRO A 284 13.33 -13.80 -23.65
C PRO A 284 12.87 -12.56 -24.43
N THR A 285 11.68 -12.59 -25.05
CA THR A 285 11.24 -11.54 -25.99
C THR A 285 10.13 -10.62 -25.51
N GLY A 286 9.66 -10.73 -24.26
CA GLY A 286 8.79 -9.70 -23.64
C GLY A 286 7.48 -9.38 -24.35
N ASN A 287 6.99 -10.24 -25.23
CA ASN A 287 5.70 -10.06 -25.90
C ASN A 287 4.56 -10.63 -25.04
N PHE A 288 3.69 -9.77 -24.56
CA PHE A 288 2.40 -10.15 -23.96
C PHE A 288 1.59 -10.99 -24.97
N ARG A 289 1.75 -12.30 -24.93
CA ARG A 289 0.80 -13.21 -25.54
C ARG A 289 -0.34 -13.46 -24.57
N SER A 290 -1.51 -12.98 -24.90
CA SER A 290 -2.77 -13.44 -24.33
C SER A 290 -2.74 -14.97 -24.32
N THR A 291 -2.96 -15.59 -23.16
CA THR A 291 -3.03 -17.06 -23.03
C THR A 291 -3.97 -17.61 -24.08
N PRO A 292 -3.55 -18.55 -24.93
CA PRO A 292 -4.46 -19.14 -25.90
C PRO A 292 -5.59 -19.81 -25.11
N LEU A 293 -6.80 -19.49 -25.49
CA LEU A 293 -8.00 -20.13 -24.95
C LEU A 293 -7.80 -21.63 -25.04
N THR A 294 -7.84 -22.32 -23.91
CA THR A 294 -7.70 -23.79 -23.84
C THR A 294 -8.73 -24.39 -24.82
N GLY A 295 -8.35 -25.37 -25.64
CA GLY A 295 -9.19 -25.93 -26.71
C GLY A 295 -10.63 -26.24 -26.29
N TRP A 296 -10.83 -26.69 -25.04
CA TRP A 296 -12.13 -26.86 -24.39
C TRP A 296 -12.97 -25.57 -24.30
N LYS A 297 -12.39 -24.41 -23.99
CA LYS A 297 -13.11 -23.12 -23.92
C LYS A 297 -13.50 -22.64 -25.32
N VAL A 298 -12.65 -22.86 -26.31
CA VAL A 298 -12.96 -22.57 -27.72
C VAL A 298 -14.09 -23.47 -28.23
N PHE A 299 -14.03 -24.77 -27.86
CA PHE A 299 -15.09 -25.72 -28.22
C PHE A 299 -16.45 -25.32 -27.60
N LEU A 300 -16.48 -24.92 -26.32
CA LEU A 300 -17.69 -24.41 -25.65
C LEU A 300 -18.27 -23.17 -26.34
N LEU A 301 -17.42 -22.20 -26.70
CA LEU A 301 -17.86 -20.98 -27.37
C LEU A 301 -18.45 -21.31 -28.76
N LEU A 302 -17.84 -22.22 -29.53
CA LEU A 302 -18.34 -22.66 -30.82
C LEU A 302 -19.69 -23.41 -30.67
N LEU A 303 -19.80 -24.26 -29.64
CA LEU A 303 -21.05 -24.98 -29.36
C LEU A 303 -22.20 -24.02 -29.00
N CYS A 304 -21.93 -23.01 -28.17
CA CYS A 304 -22.92 -21.98 -27.82
C CYS A 304 -23.33 -21.15 -29.02
N ALA A 305 -22.39 -20.79 -29.88
CA ALA A 305 -22.69 -20.05 -31.14
C ALA A 305 -23.57 -20.89 -32.06
N LEU A 306 -23.28 -22.17 -32.21
CA LEU A 306 -24.04 -23.10 -33.09
C LEU A 306 -25.46 -23.31 -32.55
N LEU A 307 -25.62 -23.48 -31.21
CA LEU A 307 -26.94 -23.54 -30.58
C LEU A 307 -27.72 -22.25 -30.75
N GLY A 308 -27.09 -21.09 -30.65
CA GLY A 308 -27.71 -19.78 -30.92
C GLY A 308 -28.24 -19.64 -32.33
N ILE A 309 -27.48 -20.11 -33.34
CA ILE A 309 -27.90 -20.10 -34.75
C ILE A 309 -29.12 -21.02 -34.98
N ILE A 310 -29.13 -22.22 -34.38
CA ILE A 310 -30.24 -23.16 -34.47
C ILE A 310 -31.52 -22.55 -33.88
N VAL A 311 -31.42 -21.95 -32.69
CA VAL A 311 -32.57 -21.28 -32.05
C VAL A 311 -33.10 -20.15 -32.92
N CYS A 312 -32.22 -19.30 -33.48
CA CYS A 312 -32.62 -18.22 -34.38
C CYS A 312 -33.31 -18.74 -35.65
N ALA A 313 -32.80 -19.84 -36.21
CA ALA A 313 -33.41 -20.47 -37.42
C ALA A 313 -34.81 -21.01 -37.10
N VAL A 314 -34.98 -21.70 -35.97
CA VAL A 314 -36.29 -22.25 -35.54
C VAL A 314 -37.29 -21.12 -35.27
N VAL A 315 -36.89 -20.07 -34.53
CA VAL A 315 -37.74 -18.92 -34.30
C VAL A 315 -38.11 -18.22 -35.59
N GLY A 316 -37.16 -18.03 -36.50
CA GLY A 316 -37.39 -17.45 -37.83
C GLY A 316 -38.40 -18.27 -38.66
N ALA A 317 -38.28 -19.62 -38.67
CA ALA A 317 -39.20 -20.50 -39.37
C ALA A 317 -40.63 -20.43 -38.79
N VAL A 318 -40.75 -20.42 -37.43
CA VAL A 318 -42.06 -20.30 -36.77
C VAL A 318 -42.73 -18.94 -37.05
N VAL A 319 -41.97 -17.85 -37.04
CA VAL A 319 -42.49 -16.52 -37.36
C VAL A 319 -42.91 -16.44 -38.82
N PHE A 320 -42.12 -17.04 -39.73
CA PHE A 320 -42.46 -17.09 -41.16
C PHE A 320 -43.72 -17.91 -41.40
N GLN A 321 -43.87 -19.08 -40.80
CA GLN A 321 -45.12 -19.88 -40.90
C GLN A 321 -46.33 -19.14 -40.34
N LYS A 322 -46.22 -18.47 -39.18
CA LYS A 322 -47.29 -17.65 -38.65
C LYS A 322 -47.68 -16.47 -39.55
N ARG A 323 -46.72 -15.89 -40.25
CA ARG A 323 -46.97 -14.84 -41.25
C ARG A 323 -47.69 -15.38 -42.47
N GLN A 324 -47.30 -16.55 -42.98
CA GLN A 324 -47.98 -17.20 -44.09
C GLN A 324 -49.44 -17.57 -43.75
N GLU A 325 -49.70 -18.13 -42.57
CA GLU A 325 -51.05 -18.46 -42.10
C GLU A 325 -51.94 -17.20 -42.00
N ARG A 326 -51.36 -16.09 -41.55
CA ARG A 326 -52.10 -14.82 -41.46
C ARG A 326 -52.45 -14.26 -42.84
N ASN A 327 -51.56 -14.40 -43.83
CA ASN A 327 -51.80 -13.97 -45.15
C ASN A 327 -52.86 -14.85 -45.93
N LYS A 328 -52.98 -16.14 -45.55
CA LYS A 328 -54.01 -17.05 -46.13
C LYS A 328 -55.44 -16.81 -45.54
N ARG A 329 -55.58 -16.03 -44.44
CA ARG A 329 -56.93 -15.67 -43.90
C ARG A 329 -57.48 -14.37 -44.45
N PHE A 330 -56.80 -13.71 -45.36
CA PHE A 330 -57.23 -12.46 -46.03
C PHE A 330 -57.53 -12.62 -47.48
N TYR A 331 -57.68 -13.86 -47.98
CA TYR A 331 -58.22 -14.18 -49.32
C TYR A 331 -59.44 -15.07 -49.19
#